data_d3cfe688f4a089b1c2d1c81b86fd9966
#
_entry.id   d3cfe688f4a089b1c2d1c81b86fd9966
#
_cell.length_a   1.000
_cell.length_b   1.000
_cell.length_c   1.000
_cell.angle_alpha   90.00
_cell.angle_beta   90.00
_cell.angle_gamma   90.00
#
_symmetry.space_group_name_H-M   'P 1'
#
loop_
_entity.id
_entity.type
_entity.pdbx_description
1 polymer ?
#
loop_
_entity_poly.entity_id
_entity_poly.type
_entity_poly.pdbx_seq_one_letter_code
_entity_poly.pdbx_strand_id
1 'polypeptide(L)'
;MVKTATPASAFVERLPLRPYCTNDKSSGLLIRPQATALGYRHIQYNPPPHVSCLVFDIDHPEGYTAWRDAGLPTPHWISINQSETLDEKGVSHRGRAHIGYLLAAPVARTNAARQKPLRYLAAIEHVMAHRLGADMRFSGLITKNPVHSDWWTIWHNVEPYSLDYLAEFCPDAELAAYNRRSRKEVRGLGRNVTLFDNVREWAYSAVRTYWRPNGYEAWANAVRVACESSNAFGLEQGGPLPVSEIKSTAKSIARWVWRNLTPSAFADYVDRTHTSEIQARRGAKGGKVSKGGGRPSNSGKDKSDLLPEVLRLKAQGYTNRDIADDLQISPSTVSVYLKRDHP
;
A
#
# COMPACT_ATOMS: atom_id res chain seq x y z
N MET A 1 23.69 34.80 -17.42
CA MET A 1 24.44 33.77 -16.71
C MET A 1 23.45 32.73 -16.20
N VAL A 2 23.41 31.54 -16.76
CA VAL A 2 22.66 30.40 -16.23
C VAL A 2 23.38 30.00 -14.96
N LYS A 3 22.76 30.19 -13.77
CA LYS A 3 23.28 29.66 -12.51
C LYS A 3 23.27 28.14 -12.64
N THR A 4 24.44 27.56 -12.77
CA THR A 4 24.59 26.10 -12.67
C THR A 4 24.05 25.69 -11.30
N ALA A 5 22.96 24.93 -11.28
CA ALA A 5 22.34 24.47 -10.03
C ALA A 5 23.36 23.59 -9.29
N THR A 6 23.69 23.95 -8.06
CA THR A 6 24.51 23.09 -7.20
C THR A 6 23.66 21.93 -6.69
N PRO A 7 24.25 20.76 -6.33
CA PRO A 7 23.49 19.66 -5.73
C PRO A 7 22.68 20.09 -4.50
N ALA A 8 23.22 21.00 -3.70
CA ALA A 8 22.53 21.55 -2.53
C ALA A 8 21.30 22.40 -2.94
N SER A 9 21.41 23.25 -3.97
CA SER A 9 20.27 24.02 -4.47
C SER A 9 19.20 23.12 -5.07
N ALA A 10 19.60 22.08 -5.81
CA ALA A 10 18.70 21.09 -6.38
C ALA A 10 17.93 20.30 -5.30
N PHE A 11 18.53 20.04 -4.14
CA PHE A 11 17.85 19.48 -2.99
C PHE A 11 16.83 20.48 -2.42
N VAL A 12 17.24 21.70 -2.13
CA VAL A 12 16.39 22.75 -1.52
C VAL A 12 15.16 23.06 -2.37
N GLU A 13 15.30 23.14 -3.68
CA GLU A 13 14.20 23.40 -4.62
C GLU A 13 13.10 22.30 -4.59
N ARG A 14 13.45 21.08 -4.18
CA ARG A 14 12.51 19.95 -4.11
C ARG A 14 11.78 19.83 -2.77
N LEU A 15 12.18 20.62 -1.76
CA LEU A 15 11.55 20.59 -0.45
C LEU A 15 10.11 21.15 -0.51
N PRO A 16 9.24 20.72 0.41
CA PRO A 16 7.96 21.38 0.62
C PRO A 16 8.13 22.85 0.96
N LEU A 17 7.16 23.71 0.60
CA LEU A 17 7.15 25.11 1.02
C LEU A 17 7.10 25.29 2.55
N ARG A 18 6.51 24.31 3.25
CA ARG A 18 6.41 24.25 4.70
C ARG A 18 6.69 22.84 5.20
N PRO A 19 7.96 22.42 5.22
CA PRO A 19 8.33 21.07 5.63
C PRO A 19 8.16 20.87 7.14
N TYR A 20 7.99 19.59 7.51
CA TYR A 20 8.28 19.19 8.88
C TYR A 20 9.77 19.34 9.16
N CYS A 21 10.09 19.81 10.34
CA CYS A 21 11.47 19.96 10.80
C CYS A 21 11.59 19.76 12.31
N THR A 22 12.76 19.35 12.78
CA THR A 22 13.06 19.24 14.21
C THR A 22 14.55 19.20 14.46
N ASN A 23 14.97 19.69 15.64
CA ASN A 23 16.33 19.50 16.14
C ASN A 23 16.46 18.22 16.97
N ASP A 24 15.34 17.76 17.53
CA ASP A 24 15.27 16.56 18.34
C ASP A 24 14.00 15.75 17.97
N LYS A 25 14.20 14.54 17.48
CA LYS A 25 13.11 13.64 17.07
C LYS A 25 12.19 13.25 18.22
N SER A 26 12.70 13.25 19.47
CA SER A 26 11.90 12.93 20.65
C SER A 26 10.94 14.04 21.05
N SER A 27 11.27 15.29 20.73
CA SER A 27 10.45 16.48 21.01
C SER A 27 9.30 16.69 20.00
N GLY A 28 9.19 15.84 18.99
CA GLY A 28 8.18 15.93 17.95
C GLY A 28 8.59 16.79 16.74
N LEU A 29 7.64 16.98 15.83
CA LEU A 29 7.85 17.68 14.55
C LEU A 29 7.17 19.03 14.55
N LEU A 30 7.86 20.03 14.03
CA LEU A 30 7.36 21.37 13.78
C LEU A 30 7.13 21.56 12.29
N ILE A 31 6.19 22.43 11.92
CA ILE A 31 6.00 22.88 10.55
C ILE A 31 6.48 24.34 10.48
N ARG A 32 7.42 24.63 9.60
CA ARG A 32 7.99 25.97 9.41
C ARG A 32 8.05 26.33 7.93
N PRO A 33 8.08 27.62 7.58
CA PRO A 33 8.47 28.04 6.22
C PRO A 33 9.82 27.43 5.84
N GLN A 34 10.00 27.06 4.58
CA GLN A 34 11.20 26.36 4.09
C GLN A 34 12.50 27.06 4.54
N ALA A 35 12.59 28.40 4.38
CA ALA A 35 13.77 29.15 4.79
C ALA A 35 14.11 29.00 6.29
N THR A 36 13.10 28.94 7.15
CA THR A 36 13.29 28.69 8.60
C THR A 36 13.63 27.23 8.86
N ALA A 37 12.98 26.31 8.17
CA ALA A 37 13.17 24.86 8.36
C ALA A 37 14.57 24.39 7.98
N LEU A 38 15.24 25.07 7.05
CA LEU A 38 16.63 24.78 6.67
C LEU A 38 17.63 24.94 7.84
N GLY A 39 17.29 25.71 8.87
CA GLY A 39 18.08 25.84 10.09
C GLY A 39 17.89 24.69 11.11
N TYR A 40 17.09 23.68 10.82
CA TYR A 40 16.88 22.56 11.71
C TYR A 40 17.70 21.33 11.28
N ARG A 41 18.10 20.52 12.26
CA ARG A 41 18.95 19.32 12.05
C ARG A 41 18.29 18.26 11.16
N HIS A 42 16.95 18.15 11.24
CA HIS A 42 16.18 17.21 10.45
C HIS A 42 15.08 17.94 9.71
N ILE A 43 14.82 17.53 8.46
CA ILE A 43 13.87 18.19 7.56
C ILE A 43 13.10 17.17 6.71
N GLN A 44 11.84 17.48 6.42
CA GLN A 44 11.06 16.74 5.43
C GLN A 44 11.58 17.04 4.03
N TYR A 45 11.89 15.99 3.28
CA TYR A 45 12.51 16.10 1.95
C TYR A 45 11.56 15.87 0.78
N ASN A 46 10.47 15.15 0.98
CA ASN A 46 9.44 14.96 -0.03
C ASN A 46 8.15 15.67 0.34
N PRO A 47 7.56 16.47 -0.56
CA PRO A 47 6.23 17.02 -0.34
C PRO A 47 5.16 15.91 -0.36
N PRO A 48 4.00 16.11 0.32
CA PRO A 48 2.97 15.08 0.42
C PRO A 48 2.46 14.50 -0.90
N PRO A 49 2.31 15.28 -2.01
CA PRO A 49 1.70 14.75 -3.22
C PRO A 49 2.64 13.93 -4.11
N HIS A 50 3.95 13.96 -3.89
CA HIS A 50 4.89 13.22 -4.74
C HIS A 50 6.21 12.89 -4.05
N VAL A 51 6.95 11.93 -4.63
CA VAL A 51 8.30 11.56 -4.24
C VAL A 51 9.27 12.14 -5.27
N SER A 52 10.15 13.01 -4.82
CA SER A 52 11.23 13.64 -5.63
C SER A 52 12.61 13.12 -5.28
N CYS A 53 12.74 12.49 -4.11
CA CYS A 53 14.01 11.99 -3.59
C CYS A 53 13.78 10.63 -2.93
N LEU A 54 14.72 9.70 -3.11
CA LEU A 54 14.86 8.52 -2.27
C LEU A 54 15.92 8.80 -1.21
N VAL A 55 15.63 8.45 0.04
CA VAL A 55 16.59 8.62 1.15
C VAL A 55 16.63 7.33 1.97
N PHE A 56 17.83 6.89 2.27
CA PHE A 56 18.11 5.67 3.02
C PHE A 56 18.85 6.01 4.31
N ASP A 57 18.37 5.51 5.44
CA ASP A 57 19.01 5.65 6.74
C ASP A 57 19.89 4.42 7.01
N ILE A 58 21.18 4.65 7.20
CA ILE A 58 22.18 3.59 7.35
C ILE A 58 22.82 3.71 8.71
N ASP A 59 22.50 2.75 9.58
CA ASP A 59 22.83 2.78 11.01
C ASP A 59 24.11 2.03 11.38
N HIS A 60 25.00 1.78 10.42
CA HIS A 60 26.32 1.20 10.72
C HIS A 60 27.46 2.21 10.47
N PRO A 61 28.62 2.06 11.11
CA PRO A 61 29.70 3.04 11.08
C PRO A 61 30.28 3.33 9.69
N GLU A 62 30.14 2.42 8.74
CA GLU A 62 30.62 2.57 7.36
C GLU A 62 29.49 2.96 6.41
N GLY A 63 28.37 3.47 6.95
CA GLY A 63 27.18 3.83 6.16
C GLY A 63 27.44 4.80 5.01
N TYR A 64 28.47 5.61 5.11
CA TYR A 64 28.83 6.58 4.05
C TYR A 64 29.46 5.93 2.80
N THR A 65 29.95 4.70 2.87
CA THR A 65 30.49 3.93 1.74
C THR A 65 29.56 2.84 1.23
N ALA A 66 28.50 2.53 1.95
CA ALA A 66 27.58 1.42 1.69
C ALA A 66 27.08 1.35 0.25
N TRP A 67 26.88 2.50 -0.41
CA TRP A 67 26.44 2.55 -1.80
C TRP A 67 27.45 1.95 -2.79
N ARG A 68 28.76 2.06 -2.51
CA ARG A 68 29.82 1.45 -3.33
C ARG A 68 29.83 -0.06 -3.17
N ASP A 69 29.76 -0.53 -1.94
CA ASP A 69 29.75 -1.96 -1.63
C ASP A 69 28.49 -2.65 -2.16
N ALA A 70 27.36 -1.92 -2.16
CA ALA A 70 26.10 -2.36 -2.75
C ALA A 70 26.10 -2.31 -4.30
N GLY A 71 27.14 -1.74 -4.94
CA GLY A 71 27.19 -1.55 -6.38
C GLY A 71 26.08 -0.63 -6.91
N LEU A 72 25.65 0.36 -6.11
CA LEU A 72 24.64 1.34 -6.48
C LEU A 72 25.27 2.59 -7.12
N PRO A 73 24.49 3.39 -7.88
CA PRO A 73 25.01 4.61 -8.50
C PRO A 73 25.40 5.63 -7.43
N THR A 74 26.21 6.61 -7.82
CA THR A 74 26.67 7.69 -6.94
C THR A 74 25.48 8.47 -6.36
N PRO A 75 25.31 8.57 -5.04
CA PRO A 75 24.24 9.37 -4.45
C PRO A 75 24.47 10.86 -4.66
N HIS A 76 23.41 11.66 -4.64
CA HIS A 76 23.52 13.12 -4.76
C HIS A 76 24.06 13.75 -3.49
N TRP A 77 23.76 13.18 -2.33
CA TRP A 77 24.34 13.58 -1.06
C TRP A 77 24.47 12.40 -0.08
N ILE A 78 25.39 12.56 0.84
CA ILE A 78 25.58 11.67 1.98
C ILE A 78 25.74 12.55 3.23
N SER A 79 24.75 12.54 4.12
CA SER A 79 24.81 13.28 5.40
C SER A 79 25.27 12.35 6.51
N ILE A 80 26.50 12.57 7.01
CA ILE A 80 27.22 11.68 7.90
C ILE A 80 27.17 12.22 9.32
N ASN A 81 26.95 11.33 10.30
CA ASN A 81 27.03 11.64 11.71
C ASN A 81 28.51 11.71 12.13
N GLN A 82 28.91 12.85 12.70
CA GLN A 82 30.26 13.09 13.19
C GLN A 82 30.43 12.74 14.69
N SER A 83 29.30 12.57 15.40
CA SER A 83 29.33 12.29 16.84
C SER A 83 29.94 10.91 17.12
N GLU A 84 30.84 10.87 18.11
CA GLU A 84 31.45 9.65 18.64
C GLU A 84 30.61 8.99 19.76
N THR A 85 29.40 9.50 20.01
CA THR A 85 28.52 8.90 21.03
C THR A 85 28.18 7.46 20.65
N LEU A 86 28.04 6.62 21.67
CA LEU A 86 27.66 5.23 21.52
C LEU A 86 26.14 5.08 21.68
N ASP A 87 25.55 4.13 20.99
CA ASP A 87 24.17 3.73 21.23
C ASP A 87 24.05 2.80 22.46
N GLU A 88 22.81 2.40 22.79
CA GLU A 88 22.52 1.48 23.91
C GLU A 88 23.24 0.13 23.81
N LYS A 89 23.71 -0.24 22.62
CA LYS A 89 24.47 -1.47 22.35
C LYS A 89 25.99 -1.26 22.32
N GLY A 90 26.44 -0.03 22.62
CA GLY A 90 27.87 0.33 22.58
C GLY A 90 28.42 0.53 21.16
N VAL A 91 27.57 0.66 20.14
CA VAL A 91 27.98 0.91 18.75
C VAL A 91 28.06 2.41 18.49
N SER A 92 29.16 2.86 17.89
CA SER A 92 29.37 4.27 17.57
C SER A 92 28.31 4.81 16.60
N HIS A 93 27.84 6.01 16.88
CA HIS A 93 27.02 6.78 15.95
C HIS A 93 27.82 7.39 14.80
N ARG A 94 29.15 7.47 14.93
CA ARG A 94 30.03 8.03 13.91
C ARG A 94 29.96 7.20 12.63
N GLY A 95 29.86 7.88 11.49
CA GLY A 95 29.79 7.23 10.18
C GLY A 95 28.40 6.74 9.75
N ARG A 96 27.43 6.67 10.67
CA ARG A 96 26.02 6.45 10.29
C ARG A 96 25.57 7.59 9.37
N ALA A 97 24.88 7.25 8.31
CA ALA A 97 24.60 8.22 7.25
C ALA A 97 23.17 8.15 6.73
N HIS A 98 22.68 9.28 6.22
CA HIS A 98 21.58 9.29 5.29
C HIS A 98 22.12 9.49 3.87
N ILE A 99 21.77 8.58 2.97
CA ILE A 99 22.15 8.63 1.55
C ILE A 99 20.93 9.04 0.73
N GLY A 100 21.10 10.04 -0.14
CA GLY A 100 20.01 10.60 -0.93
C GLY A 100 20.22 10.56 -2.43
N TYR A 101 19.16 10.19 -3.15
CA TYR A 101 19.07 10.14 -4.60
C TYR A 101 17.96 11.05 -5.10
N LEU A 102 18.26 12.02 -5.94
CA LEU A 102 17.27 12.89 -6.60
C LEU A 102 16.67 12.17 -7.81
N LEU A 103 15.37 12.26 -7.96
CA LEU A 103 14.68 11.73 -9.13
C LEU A 103 14.56 12.80 -10.22
N ALA A 104 14.80 12.40 -11.47
CA ALA A 104 14.65 13.28 -12.65
C ALA A 104 13.18 13.70 -12.84
N ALA A 105 12.24 12.79 -12.55
CA ALA A 105 10.82 13.06 -12.58
C ALA A 105 10.18 12.63 -11.24
N PRO A 106 9.43 13.52 -10.58
CA PRO A 106 8.75 13.17 -9.34
C PRO A 106 7.64 12.13 -9.59
N VAL A 107 7.49 11.18 -8.66
CA VAL A 107 6.44 10.16 -8.72
C VAL A 107 5.25 10.60 -7.87
N ALA A 108 4.10 10.80 -8.50
CA ALA A 108 2.89 11.18 -7.79
C ALA A 108 2.41 10.07 -6.84
N ARG A 109 2.00 10.45 -5.60
CA ARG A 109 1.47 9.55 -4.57
C ARG A 109 0.11 9.98 -4.01
N THR A 110 -0.62 10.79 -4.76
CA THR A 110 -1.99 11.17 -4.42
C THR A 110 -2.96 9.99 -4.65
N ASN A 111 -4.18 10.09 -4.12
CA ASN A 111 -5.22 9.07 -4.34
C ASN A 111 -5.58 8.88 -5.84
N ALA A 112 -5.32 9.89 -6.67
CA ALA A 112 -5.52 9.84 -8.12
C ALA A 112 -4.28 9.32 -8.88
N ALA A 113 -3.17 9.04 -8.19
CA ALA A 113 -1.94 8.62 -8.83
C ALA A 113 -2.06 7.24 -9.47
N ARG A 114 -1.37 7.07 -10.59
CA ARG A 114 -1.27 5.78 -11.27
C ARG A 114 -0.49 4.79 -10.40
N GLN A 115 -1.05 3.61 -10.17
CA GLN A 115 -0.45 2.59 -9.31
C GLN A 115 0.85 1.98 -9.87
N LYS A 116 1.00 1.92 -11.20
CA LYS A 116 2.18 1.31 -11.83
C LYS A 116 3.49 2.05 -11.48
N PRO A 117 3.61 3.38 -11.63
CA PRO A 117 4.81 4.11 -11.20
C PRO A 117 5.08 3.99 -9.69
N LEU A 118 4.04 4.03 -8.85
CA LEU A 118 4.19 3.88 -7.39
C LEU A 118 4.75 2.51 -7.00
N ARG A 119 4.26 1.44 -7.61
CA ARG A 119 4.77 0.08 -7.36
C ARG A 119 6.20 -0.08 -7.84
N TYR A 120 6.51 0.51 -8.98
CA TYR A 120 7.85 0.48 -9.53
C TYR A 120 8.85 1.22 -8.63
N LEU A 121 8.51 2.44 -8.20
CA LEU A 121 9.27 3.20 -7.23
C LEU A 121 9.48 2.38 -5.93
N ALA A 122 8.42 1.83 -5.37
CA ALA A 122 8.50 1.06 -4.12
C ALA A 122 9.35 -0.22 -4.25
N ALA A 123 9.33 -0.87 -5.41
CA ALA A 123 10.19 -2.03 -5.68
C ALA A 123 11.67 -1.63 -5.72
N ILE A 124 12.00 -0.55 -6.42
CA ILE A 124 13.38 -0.02 -6.51
C ILE A 124 13.85 0.41 -5.11
N GLU A 125 13.07 1.22 -4.41
CA GLU A 125 13.37 1.68 -3.05
C GLU A 125 13.65 0.51 -2.09
N HIS A 126 12.81 -0.52 -2.13
CA HIS A 126 12.98 -1.70 -1.30
C HIS A 126 14.28 -2.46 -1.61
N VAL A 127 14.57 -2.70 -2.89
CA VAL A 127 15.79 -3.42 -3.31
C VAL A 127 17.03 -2.62 -2.95
N MET A 128 17.04 -1.31 -3.23
CA MET A 128 18.14 -0.43 -2.87
C MET A 128 18.36 -0.39 -1.35
N ALA A 129 17.30 -0.27 -0.55
CA ALA A 129 17.38 -0.27 0.91
C ALA A 129 17.98 -1.58 1.44
N HIS A 130 17.55 -2.72 0.91
CA HIS A 130 18.07 -4.03 1.29
C HIS A 130 19.56 -4.17 0.96
N ARG A 131 19.97 -3.74 -0.24
CA ARG A 131 21.38 -3.80 -0.68
C ARG A 131 22.28 -2.87 0.10
N LEU A 132 21.78 -1.71 0.52
CA LEU A 132 22.49 -0.75 1.37
C LEU A 132 22.62 -1.21 2.83
N GLY A 133 21.90 -2.25 3.25
CA GLY A 133 21.74 -2.57 4.67
C GLY A 133 21.07 -1.43 5.45
N ALA A 134 20.20 -0.65 4.77
CA ALA A 134 19.51 0.47 5.37
C ALA A 134 18.42 0.01 6.36
N ASP A 135 18.04 0.88 7.29
CA ASP A 135 16.95 0.60 8.21
C ASP A 135 15.62 0.51 7.44
N MET A 136 15.13 -0.72 7.28
CA MET A 136 13.86 -1.01 6.62
C MET A 136 12.64 -0.42 7.36
N ARG A 137 12.82 0.09 8.58
CA ARG A 137 11.79 0.75 9.39
C ARG A 137 11.83 2.27 9.26
N PHE A 138 12.81 2.79 8.52
CA PHE A 138 12.91 4.23 8.26
C PHE A 138 11.63 4.74 7.61
N SER A 139 10.96 5.70 8.27
CA SER A 139 9.64 6.18 7.83
C SER A 139 9.67 7.01 6.54
N GLY A 140 10.85 7.47 6.14
CA GLY A 140 11.01 8.30 4.95
C GLY A 140 10.35 9.69 5.04
N LEU A 141 9.93 10.12 6.25
CA LEU A 141 9.27 11.44 6.41
C LEU A 141 10.27 12.57 6.50
N ILE A 142 11.29 12.42 7.36
CA ILE A 142 12.35 13.41 7.59
C ILE A 142 13.72 12.77 7.42
N THR A 143 14.68 13.57 6.98
CA THR A 143 16.08 13.16 6.84
C THR A 143 17.01 14.04 7.68
N LYS A 144 18.24 13.60 7.95
CA LYS A 144 19.33 14.51 8.33
C LYS A 144 19.37 15.61 7.28
N ASN A 145 19.25 16.85 7.71
CA ASN A 145 19.20 17.98 6.78
C ASN A 145 20.60 18.21 6.17
N PRO A 146 20.79 17.93 4.88
CA PRO A 146 22.15 17.92 4.30
C PRO A 146 22.80 19.30 4.21
N VAL A 147 22.03 20.37 4.42
CA VAL A 147 22.59 21.75 4.46
C VAL A 147 22.85 22.24 5.89
N HIS A 148 22.53 21.46 6.92
CA HIS A 148 22.75 21.81 8.30
C HIS A 148 24.19 21.49 8.74
N SER A 149 24.82 22.38 9.49
CA SER A 149 26.23 22.27 9.94
C SER A 149 26.53 21.10 10.88
N ASP A 150 25.52 20.53 11.55
CA ASP A 150 25.71 19.38 12.45
C ASP A 150 26.03 18.08 11.72
N TRP A 151 25.85 18.05 10.41
CA TRP A 151 26.16 16.88 9.60
C TRP A 151 27.32 17.18 8.67
N TRP A 152 28.24 16.22 8.55
CA TRP A 152 29.23 16.28 7.48
C TRP A 152 28.56 15.75 6.20
N THR A 153 28.27 16.65 5.26
CA THR A 153 27.60 16.29 4.02
C THR A 153 28.56 16.28 2.85
N ILE A 154 28.67 15.12 2.21
CA ILE A 154 29.33 14.96 0.93
C ILE A 154 28.31 15.17 -0.17
N TRP A 155 28.56 16.08 -1.08
CA TRP A 155 27.74 16.37 -2.24
C TRP A 155 28.41 15.85 -3.50
N HIS A 156 27.65 15.15 -4.35
CA HIS A 156 28.14 14.75 -5.66
C HIS A 156 27.37 15.50 -6.75
N ASN A 157 28.11 16.03 -7.72
CA ASN A 157 27.52 16.74 -8.86
C ASN A 157 27.15 15.74 -9.96
N VAL A 158 26.03 15.05 -9.74
CA VAL A 158 25.45 14.10 -10.69
C VAL A 158 24.05 14.55 -11.07
N GLU A 159 23.64 14.24 -12.31
CA GLU A 159 22.28 14.54 -12.76
C GLU A 159 21.26 13.67 -12.02
N PRO A 160 20.05 14.21 -11.74
CA PRO A 160 18.97 13.43 -11.16
C PRO A 160 18.65 12.17 -11.97
N TYR A 161 18.41 11.07 -11.30
CA TYR A 161 18.23 9.76 -11.92
C TYR A 161 16.79 9.48 -12.32
N SER A 162 16.60 8.85 -13.47
CA SER A 162 15.31 8.23 -13.79
C SER A 162 15.11 6.94 -12.97
N LEU A 163 13.86 6.53 -12.78
CA LEU A 163 13.57 5.24 -12.13
C LEU A 163 14.15 4.06 -12.93
N ASP A 164 14.11 4.14 -14.26
CA ASP A 164 14.63 3.08 -15.12
C ASP A 164 16.15 2.92 -14.95
N TYR A 165 16.88 4.04 -14.86
CA TYR A 165 18.32 4.00 -14.57
C TYR A 165 18.62 3.41 -13.19
N LEU A 166 17.86 3.79 -12.15
CA LEU A 166 18.04 3.20 -10.82
C LEU A 166 17.71 1.69 -10.81
N ALA A 167 16.76 1.27 -11.62
CA ALA A 167 16.40 -0.15 -11.74
C ALA A 167 17.50 -1.01 -12.36
N GLU A 168 18.36 -0.46 -13.23
CA GLU A 168 19.51 -1.18 -13.79
C GLU A 168 20.47 -1.71 -12.73
N PHE A 169 20.50 -1.06 -11.55
CA PHE A 169 21.29 -1.48 -10.39
C PHE A 169 20.55 -2.45 -9.46
N CYS A 170 19.30 -2.78 -9.78
CA CYS A 170 18.46 -3.68 -9.02
C CYS A 170 18.26 -4.99 -9.83
N PRO A 171 18.69 -6.16 -9.32
CA PRO A 171 18.49 -7.41 -10.04
C PRO A 171 17.01 -7.67 -10.36
N ASP A 172 16.71 -8.06 -11.60
CA ASP A 172 15.34 -8.35 -12.06
C ASP A 172 14.63 -9.36 -11.17
N ALA A 173 15.36 -10.35 -10.65
CA ALA A 173 14.82 -11.37 -9.75
C ALA A 173 14.32 -10.76 -8.43
N GLU A 174 15.03 -9.76 -7.88
CA GLU A 174 14.65 -9.07 -6.64
C GLU A 174 13.46 -8.13 -6.86
N LEU A 175 13.46 -7.37 -7.96
CA LEU A 175 12.32 -6.53 -8.37
C LEU A 175 11.07 -7.38 -8.61
N ALA A 176 11.22 -8.54 -9.29
CA ALA A 176 10.12 -9.47 -9.52
C ALA A 176 9.63 -10.13 -8.22
N ALA A 177 10.54 -10.45 -7.30
CA ALA A 177 10.19 -11.00 -5.99
C ALA A 177 9.37 -9.99 -5.16
N TYR A 178 9.77 -8.72 -5.14
CA TYR A 178 9.00 -7.66 -4.49
C TYR A 178 7.60 -7.52 -5.08
N ASN A 179 7.48 -7.51 -6.41
CA ASN A 179 6.19 -7.37 -7.10
C ASN A 179 5.22 -8.55 -6.89
N ARG A 180 5.74 -9.75 -6.56
CA ARG A 180 4.95 -10.94 -6.21
C ARG A 180 4.42 -10.92 -4.78
N ARG A 181 4.99 -10.10 -3.90
CA ARG A 181 4.49 -9.97 -2.52
C ARG A 181 3.07 -9.44 -2.53
N SER A 182 2.22 -10.00 -1.67
CA SER A 182 0.86 -9.50 -1.52
C SER A 182 0.90 -8.05 -1.00
N ARG A 183 -0.17 -7.26 -1.24
CA ARG A 183 -0.29 -5.90 -0.69
C ARG A 183 -0.07 -5.83 0.83
N LYS A 184 -0.33 -6.92 1.56
CA LYS A 184 -0.13 -7.03 3.01
C LYS A 184 1.34 -7.12 3.41
N GLU A 185 2.21 -7.52 2.48
CA GLU A 185 3.65 -7.72 2.73
C GLU A 185 4.53 -6.58 2.20
N VAL A 186 3.95 -5.58 1.53
CA VAL A 186 4.69 -4.41 1.04
C VAL A 186 5.13 -3.56 2.25
N ARG A 187 6.26 -3.92 2.82
CA ARG A 187 6.98 -3.23 3.89
C ARG A 187 7.98 -2.26 3.28
N GLY A 188 7.84 -1.03 3.57
CA GLY A 188 8.64 0.11 3.14
C GLY A 188 7.89 1.39 3.45
N LEU A 189 6.60 1.24 3.67
CA LEU A 189 5.73 2.26 4.24
C LEU A 189 5.81 2.06 5.75
N GLY A 190 6.29 3.03 6.52
CA GLY A 190 6.43 2.92 7.97
C GLY A 190 5.13 2.40 8.64
N ARG A 191 5.25 1.86 9.86
CA ARG A 191 4.13 1.25 10.63
C ARG A 191 2.85 2.07 10.61
N ASN A 192 2.96 3.41 10.65
CA ASN A 192 1.84 4.34 10.56
C ASN A 192 1.08 4.22 9.24
N VAL A 193 1.79 4.10 8.12
CA VAL A 193 1.17 3.97 6.79
C VAL A 193 0.54 2.59 6.64
N THR A 194 1.20 1.55 7.12
CA THR A 194 0.65 0.20 7.11
C THR A 194 -0.64 0.12 7.95
N LEU A 195 -0.63 0.69 9.15
CA LEU A 195 -1.82 0.78 9.99
C LEU A 195 -2.94 1.57 9.30
N PHE A 196 -2.60 2.73 8.75
CA PHE A 196 -3.54 3.59 8.04
C PHE A 196 -4.17 2.85 6.86
N ASP A 197 -3.37 2.19 6.02
CA ASP A 197 -3.86 1.48 4.83
C ASP A 197 -4.75 0.28 5.19
N ASN A 198 -4.38 -0.51 6.17
CA ASN A 198 -5.16 -1.65 6.63
C ASN A 198 -6.53 -1.22 7.18
N VAL A 199 -6.55 -0.19 8.02
CA VAL A 199 -7.78 0.27 8.67
C VAL A 199 -8.68 1.04 7.69
N ARG A 200 -8.15 1.86 6.80
CA ARG A 200 -8.97 2.60 5.83
C ARG A 200 -9.70 1.69 4.85
N GLU A 201 -9.07 0.58 4.40
CA GLU A 201 -9.74 -0.39 3.51
C GLU A 201 -10.98 -1.00 4.19
N TRP A 202 -10.85 -1.39 5.45
CA TRP A 202 -11.98 -1.83 6.25
C TRP A 202 -13.01 -0.70 6.44
N ALA A 203 -12.54 0.50 6.75
CA ALA A 203 -13.39 1.66 7.05
C ALA A 203 -14.31 2.04 5.89
N TYR A 204 -13.87 1.90 4.63
CA TYR A 204 -14.70 2.22 3.46
C TYR A 204 -15.94 1.35 3.33
N SER A 205 -15.90 0.12 3.82
CA SER A 205 -17.07 -0.76 3.85
C SER A 205 -17.87 -0.63 5.14
N ALA A 206 -17.17 -0.53 6.28
CA ALA A 206 -17.78 -0.54 7.61
C ALA A 206 -18.61 0.71 7.93
N VAL A 207 -18.26 1.89 7.38
CA VAL A 207 -18.96 3.15 7.65
C VAL A 207 -20.47 3.06 7.36
N ARG A 208 -20.88 2.24 6.42
CA ARG A 208 -22.29 2.07 6.01
C ARG A 208 -23.19 1.61 7.14
N THR A 209 -22.68 0.83 8.09
CA THR A 209 -23.44 0.34 9.25
C THR A 209 -23.65 1.41 10.32
N TYR A 210 -22.94 2.54 10.20
CA TYR A 210 -23.00 3.67 11.13
C TYR A 210 -23.78 4.87 10.57
N TRP A 211 -24.27 4.83 9.35
CA TRP A 211 -25.08 5.88 8.72
C TRP A 211 -26.46 6.00 9.40
N ARG A 212 -26.49 6.65 10.55
CA ARG A 212 -27.71 6.96 11.32
C ARG A 212 -27.53 8.31 12.02
N PRO A 213 -28.61 8.98 12.43
CA PRO A 213 -28.49 10.19 13.25
C PRO A 213 -27.57 9.95 14.44
N ASN A 214 -26.65 10.87 14.70
CA ASN A 214 -25.65 10.80 15.77
C ASN A 214 -24.71 9.58 15.72
N GLY A 215 -24.56 8.93 14.54
CA GLY A 215 -23.73 7.73 14.39
C GLY A 215 -22.23 8.00 14.40
N TYR A 216 -21.78 9.27 14.31
CA TYR A 216 -20.36 9.59 14.18
C TYR A 216 -19.52 9.16 15.40
N GLU A 217 -20.01 9.29 16.61
CA GLU A 217 -19.25 8.90 17.81
C GLU A 217 -19.04 7.39 17.85
N ALA A 218 -20.09 6.61 17.56
CA ALA A 218 -19.98 5.16 17.46
C ALA A 218 -19.02 4.74 16.34
N TRP A 219 -19.09 5.43 15.21
CA TRP A 219 -18.18 5.26 14.09
C TRP A 219 -16.72 5.57 14.48
N ALA A 220 -16.46 6.73 15.07
CA ALA A 220 -15.12 7.14 15.49
C ALA A 220 -14.51 6.16 16.50
N ASN A 221 -15.32 5.65 17.42
CA ASN A 221 -14.90 4.62 18.37
C ASN A 221 -14.57 3.29 17.67
N ALA A 222 -15.38 2.86 16.71
CA ALA A 222 -15.12 1.65 15.95
C ALA A 222 -13.80 1.72 15.16
N VAL A 223 -13.53 2.88 14.53
CA VAL A 223 -12.24 3.11 13.84
C VAL A 223 -11.07 3.09 14.83
N ARG A 224 -11.23 3.65 16.03
CA ARG A 224 -10.20 3.60 17.06
C ARG A 224 -9.89 2.16 17.48
N VAL A 225 -10.92 1.37 17.75
CA VAL A 225 -10.77 -0.06 18.09
C VAL A 225 -10.11 -0.84 16.95
N ALA A 226 -10.48 -0.57 15.69
CA ALA A 226 -9.85 -1.20 14.54
C ALA A 226 -8.35 -0.84 14.42
N CYS A 227 -7.98 0.42 14.71
CA CYS A 227 -6.57 0.83 14.74
C CYS A 227 -5.80 0.14 15.87
N GLU A 228 -6.40 0.05 17.07
CA GLU A 228 -5.79 -0.64 18.22
C GLU A 228 -5.57 -2.13 17.93
N SER A 229 -6.58 -2.81 17.37
CA SER A 229 -6.50 -4.22 17.00
C SER A 229 -5.50 -4.49 15.87
N SER A 230 -5.34 -3.55 14.95
CA SER A 230 -4.39 -3.66 13.83
C SER A 230 -2.97 -3.27 14.20
N ASN A 231 -2.73 -2.75 15.41
CA ASN A 231 -1.42 -2.34 15.92
C ASN A 231 -0.61 -3.52 16.49
N ALA A 232 -0.64 -4.64 15.81
CA ALA A 232 0.06 -5.88 16.19
C ALA A 232 1.40 -6.01 15.43
N PHE A 233 2.27 -4.99 15.53
CA PHE A 233 3.59 -5.01 14.94
C PHE A 233 4.56 -5.76 15.84
N GLY A 234 5.29 -6.74 15.28
CA GLY A 234 6.34 -7.47 15.99
C GLY A 234 7.56 -6.60 16.31
N LEU A 235 8.42 -7.07 17.22
CA LEU A 235 9.65 -6.36 17.60
C LEU A 235 10.57 -6.13 16.39
N GLU A 236 10.61 -7.08 15.47
CA GLU A 236 11.36 -6.96 14.19
C GLU A 236 10.84 -5.83 13.29
N GLN A 237 9.63 -5.37 13.53
CA GLN A 237 8.99 -4.23 12.84
C GLN A 237 9.08 -2.94 13.66
N GLY A 238 9.74 -2.97 14.83
CA GLY A 238 9.86 -1.85 15.76
C GLY A 238 8.75 -1.81 16.83
N GLY A 239 8.02 -2.91 17.03
CA GLY A 239 6.97 -3.04 18.04
C GLY A 239 5.69 -2.25 17.72
N PRO A 240 4.70 -2.27 18.62
CA PRO A 240 3.47 -1.51 18.46
C PRO A 240 3.72 0.00 18.39
N LEU A 241 2.84 0.71 17.67
CA LEU A 241 2.85 2.18 17.63
C LEU A 241 2.38 2.78 18.97
N PRO A 242 2.90 3.96 19.36
CA PRO A 242 2.41 4.69 20.54
C PRO A 242 0.92 5.03 20.45
N VAL A 243 0.25 5.07 21.59
CA VAL A 243 -1.20 5.37 21.69
C VAL A 243 -1.55 6.73 21.06
N SER A 244 -0.67 7.72 21.13
CA SER A 244 -0.85 9.03 20.51
C SER A 244 -0.94 8.96 18.98
N GLU A 245 -0.11 8.13 18.36
CA GLU A 245 -0.10 7.91 16.91
C GLU A 245 -1.34 7.15 16.44
N ILE A 246 -1.76 6.13 17.21
CA ILE A 246 -3.00 5.39 16.95
C ILE A 246 -4.21 6.34 17.00
N LYS A 247 -4.31 7.18 18.04
CA LYS A 247 -5.39 8.16 18.18
C LYS A 247 -5.41 9.15 17.01
N SER A 248 -4.24 9.62 16.57
CA SER A 248 -4.12 10.54 15.43
C SER A 248 -4.57 9.89 14.13
N THR A 249 -4.11 8.66 13.86
CA THR A 249 -4.47 7.87 12.67
C THR A 249 -5.97 7.57 12.65
N ALA A 250 -6.52 7.09 13.77
CA ALA A 250 -7.94 6.79 13.89
C ALA A 250 -8.82 8.03 13.66
N LYS A 251 -8.46 9.17 14.26
CA LYS A 251 -9.17 10.45 14.07
C LYS A 251 -9.12 10.91 12.61
N SER A 252 -8.00 10.74 11.94
CA SER A 252 -7.84 11.09 10.52
C SER A 252 -8.74 10.22 9.63
N ILE A 253 -8.71 8.90 9.79
CA ILE A 253 -9.54 7.96 9.04
C ILE A 253 -11.02 8.23 9.30
N ALA A 254 -11.44 8.30 10.59
CA ALA A 254 -12.84 8.47 10.96
C ALA A 254 -13.44 9.74 10.36
N ARG A 255 -12.73 10.87 10.47
CA ARG A 255 -13.20 12.16 9.92
C ARG A 255 -13.29 12.17 8.41
N TRP A 256 -12.25 11.65 7.74
CA TRP A 256 -12.22 11.67 6.29
C TRP A 256 -13.31 10.77 5.69
N VAL A 257 -13.41 9.53 6.20
CA VAL A 257 -14.39 8.55 5.71
C VAL A 257 -15.82 9.05 5.96
N TRP A 258 -16.12 9.56 7.15
CA TRP A 258 -17.45 10.09 7.46
C TRP A 258 -17.87 11.26 6.57
N ARG A 259 -16.93 12.14 6.26
CA ARG A 259 -17.18 13.33 5.43
C ARG A 259 -17.36 12.98 3.96
N ASN A 260 -16.58 12.03 3.44
CA ASN A 260 -16.49 11.78 2.01
C ASN A 260 -17.30 10.56 1.54
N LEU A 261 -17.55 9.59 2.41
CA LEU A 261 -18.37 8.42 2.11
C LEU A 261 -19.71 8.58 2.82
N THR A 262 -20.58 9.40 2.24
CA THR A 262 -21.96 9.60 2.68
C THR A 262 -22.89 8.64 1.95
N PRO A 263 -24.15 8.41 2.45
CA PRO A 263 -25.17 7.64 1.72
C PRO A 263 -25.38 8.12 0.28
N SER A 264 -25.43 9.45 0.08
CA SER A 264 -25.60 10.05 -1.27
C SER A 264 -24.38 9.79 -2.16
N ALA A 265 -23.16 10.04 -1.66
CA ALA A 265 -21.94 9.77 -2.43
C ALA A 265 -21.81 8.28 -2.79
N PHE A 266 -22.29 7.38 -1.94
CA PHE A 266 -22.31 5.95 -2.22
C PHE A 266 -23.38 5.59 -3.28
N ALA A 267 -24.58 6.18 -3.22
CA ALA A 267 -25.61 6.02 -4.24
C ALA A 267 -25.09 6.47 -5.62
N ASP A 268 -24.51 7.69 -5.69
CA ASP A 268 -23.91 8.21 -6.92
C ASP A 268 -22.81 7.31 -7.48
N TYR A 269 -22.01 6.69 -6.60
CA TYR A 269 -21.00 5.71 -7.00
C TYR A 269 -21.63 4.45 -7.58
N VAL A 270 -22.66 3.91 -6.95
CA VAL A 270 -23.39 2.71 -7.42
C VAL A 270 -24.00 3.00 -8.79
N ASP A 271 -24.69 4.12 -8.95
CA ASP A 271 -25.34 4.50 -10.20
C ASP A 271 -24.34 4.61 -11.37
N ARG A 272 -23.14 5.13 -11.11
CA ARG A 272 -22.10 5.24 -12.14
C ARG A 272 -21.38 3.93 -12.45
N THR A 273 -21.27 3.01 -11.48
CA THR A 273 -20.41 1.83 -11.59
C THR A 273 -21.15 0.51 -11.74
N HIS A 274 -22.48 0.52 -11.54
CA HIS A 274 -23.35 -0.66 -11.59
C HIS A 274 -24.46 -0.53 -12.65
N THR A 275 -24.21 0.24 -13.71
CA THR A 275 -25.13 0.28 -14.86
C THR A 275 -25.28 -1.11 -15.48
N SER A 276 -26.44 -1.39 -16.08
CA SER A 276 -26.71 -2.67 -16.76
C SER A 276 -25.63 -3.02 -17.79
N GLU A 277 -25.11 -2.02 -18.51
CA GLU A 277 -24.04 -2.19 -19.50
C GLU A 277 -22.71 -2.64 -18.84
N ILE A 278 -22.32 -1.99 -17.72
CA ILE A 278 -21.09 -2.35 -16.98
C ILE A 278 -21.22 -3.75 -16.39
N GLN A 279 -22.40 -4.10 -15.87
CA GLN A 279 -22.66 -5.43 -15.31
C GLN A 279 -22.65 -6.51 -16.40
N ALA A 280 -23.26 -6.25 -17.57
CA ALA A 280 -23.21 -7.17 -18.71
C ALA A 280 -21.77 -7.40 -19.18
N ARG A 281 -20.95 -6.34 -19.26
CA ARG A 281 -19.52 -6.43 -19.62
C ARG A 281 -18.72 -7.24 -18.60
N ARG A 282 -18.97 -7.05 -17.30
CA ARG A 282 -18.35 -7.83 -16.21
C ARG A 282 -18.77 -9.29 -16.27
N GLY A 283 -20.05 -9.56 -16.47
CA GLY A 283 -20.60 -10.90 -16.65
C GLY A 283 -20.00 -11.65 -17.84
N ALA A 284 -19.91 -10.98 -18.99
CA ALA A 284 -19.28 -11.53 -20.19
C ALA A 284 -17.78 -11.85 -19.99
N LYS A 285 -17.04 -10.98 -19.25
CA LYS A 285 -15.65 -11.23 -18.91
C LYS A 285 -15.50 -12.37 -17.90
N GLY A 286 -16.38 -12.43 -16.89
CA GLY A 286 -16.41 -13.52 -15.92
C GLY A 286 -16.75 -14.86 -16.56
N GLY A 287 -17.70 -14.88 -17.47
CA GLY A 287 -18.08 -16.08 -18.22
C GLY A 287 -16.98 -16.64 -19.12
N LYS A 288 -16.10 -15.79 -19.66
CA LYS A 288 -14.92 -16.22 -20.45
C LYS A 288 -13.81 -16.85 -19.61
N VAL A 289 -13.71 -16.46 -18.34
CA VAL A 289 -12.66 -16.93 -17.40
C VAL A 289 -13.16 -18.10 -16.56
N SER A 290 -14.47 -18.17 -16.34
CA SER A 290 -15.11 -19.28 -15.65
C SER A 290 -15.01 -20.55 -16.54
N LYS A 291 -14.27 -21.54 -16.07
CA LYS A 291 -14.31 -22.89 -16.65
C LYS A 291 -15.66 -23.53 -16.31
N GLY A 292 -16.72 -23.08 -17.00
CA GLY A 292 -18.06 -23.60 -16.87
C GLY A 292 -18.49 -23.82 -15.41
N GLY A 293 -19.26 -22.91 -14.83
CA GLY A 293 -19.92 -23.14 -13.54
C GLY A 293 -21.01 -24.20 -13.63
N GLY A 294 -20.83 -25.21 -14.48
CA GLY A 294 -21.59 -26.44 -14.46
C GLY A 294 -21.29 -27.14 -13.14
N ARG A 295 -22.33 -27.53 -12.44
CA ARG A 295 -22.28 -28.37 -11.24
C ARG A 295 -21.37 -29.54 -11.53
N PRO A 296 -20.36 -29.86 -10.69
CA PRO A 296 -19.51 -31.03 -10.92
C PRO A 296 -20.39 -32.28 -11.09
N SER A 297 -20.11 -33.08 -12.07
CA SER A 297 -20.84 -34.34 -12.37
C SER A 297 -20.94 -35.29 -11.16
N ASN A 298 -20.06 -35.14 -10.16
CA ASN A 298 -20.05 -35.92 -8.91
C ASN A 298 -20.60 -35.16 -7.69
N SER A 299 -21.36 -34.06 -7.85
CA SER A 299 -21.89 -33.30 -6.70
C SER A 299 -23.06 -33.96 -5.95
N GLY A 300 -23.36 -35.22 -6.24
CA GLY A 300 -24.50 -35.98 -5.66
C GLY A 300 -25.87 -35.43 -6.03
N LYS A 301 -25.93 -34.45 -6.88
CA LYS A 301 -27.13 -33.74 -7.38
C LYS A 301 -27.27 -33.75 -8.90
N ASP A 302 -26.32 -34.36 -9.61
CA ASP A 302 -26.49 -34.66 -11.02
C ASP A 302 -27.39 -35.90 -11.12
N LYS A 303 -28.59 -35.65 -11.59
CA LYS A 303 -29.64 -36.68 -11.69
C LYS A 303 -29.86 -37.10 -13.15
N SER A 304 -28.91 -36.82 -14.04
CA SER A 304 -28.94 -37.25 -15.44
C SER A 304 -29.05 -38.77 -15.55
N ASP A 305 -28.47 -39.52 -14.61
CA ASP A 305 -28.54 -40.97 -14.55
C ASP A 305 -29.97 -41.47 -14.20
N LEU A 306 -30.86 -40.62 -13.72
CA LEU A 306 -32.24 -40.96 -13.42
C LEU A 306 -33.18 -40.88 -14.64
N LEU A 307 -32.70 -40.33 -15.76
CA LEU A 307 -33.53 -40.19 -16.97
C LEU A 307 -34.13 -41.52 -17.48
N PRO A 308 -33.37 -42.61 -17.58
CA PRO A 308 -33.90 -43.88 -18.02
C PRO A 308 -35.01 -44.39 -17.09
N GLU A 309 -34.86 -44.22 -15.78
CA GLU A 309 -35.80 -44.65 -14.80
C GLU A 309 -37.10 -43.81 -14.80
N VAL A 310 -36.95 -42.47 -14.99
CA VAL A 310 -38.09 -41.57 -15.18
C VAL A 310 -38.91 -42.00 -16.40
N LEU A 311 -38.27 -42.32 -17.51
CA LEU A 311 -38.94 -42.78 -18.74
C LEU A 311 -39.63 -44.15 -18.52
N ARG A 312 -38.98 -45.06 -17.83
CA ARG A 312 -39.55 -46.38 -17.49
C ARG A 312 -40.83 -46.26 -16.66
N LEU A 313 -40.79 -45.49 -15.58
CA LEU A 313 -41.93 -45.30 -14.69
C LEU A 313 -43.07 -44.55 -15.42
N LYS A 314 -42.74 -43.60 -16.31
CA LYS A 314 -43.69 -42.90 -17.12
C LYS A 314 -44.42 -43.80 -18.10
N ALA A 315 -43.70 -44.71 -18.76
CA ALA A 315 -44.26 -45.74 -19.66
C ALA A 315 -45.20 -46.71 -18.91
N GLN A 316 -44.94 -46.91 -17.61
CA GLN A 316 -45.82 -47.74 -16.74
C GLN A 316 -47.08 -46.99 -16.28
N GLY A 317 -47.25 -45.72 -16.66
CA GLY A 317 -48.49 -44.94 -16.35
C GLY A 317 -48.41 -44.14 -15.05
N TYR A 318 -47.26 -44.08 -14.36
CA TYR A 318 -47.12 -43.24 -13.16
C TYR A 318 -47.25 -41.76 -13.43
N THR A 319 -47.85 -41.04 -12.49
CA THR A 319 -47.92 -39.57 -12.62
C THR A 319 -46.56 -38.91 -12.32
N ASN A 320 -46.36 -37.68 -12.80
CA ASN A 320 -45.10 -36.97 -12.54
C ASN A 320 -44.84 -36.76 -11.03
N ARG A 321 -45.90 -36.77 -10.21
CA ARG A 321 -45.83 -36.66 -8.75
C ARG A 321 -45.36 -37.95 -8.11
N ASP A 322 -45.91 -39.09 -8.52
CA ASP A 322 -45.52 -40.41 -8.04
C ASP A 322 -44.05 -40.72 -8.41
N ILE A 323 -43.64 -40.39 -9.64
CA ILE A 323 -42.24 -40.52 -10.09
C ILE A 323 -41.30 -39.62 -9.27
N ALA A 324 -41.75 -38.44 -8.94
CA ALA A 324 -40.96 -37.49 -8.16
C ALA A 324 -40.74 -37.98 -6.73
N ASP A 325 -41.79 -38.56 -6.11
CA ASP A 325 -41.74 -39.11 -4.74
C ASP A 325 -40.88 -40.38 -4.72
N ASP A 326 -41.01 -41.29 -5.67
CA ASP A 326 -40.24 -42.54 -5.77
C ASP A 326 -38.74 -42.29 -5.95
N LEU A 327 -38.39 -41.35 -6.85
CA LEU A 327 -37.00 -41.00 -7.18
C LEU A 327 -36.42 -39.88 -6.30
N GLN A 328 -37.13 -39.38 -5.30
CA GLN A 328 -36.75 -38.29 -4.42
C GLN A 328 -36.25 -37.04 -5.18
N ILE A 329 -36.98 -36.67 -6.22
CA ILE A 329 -36.75 -35.49 -7.02
C ILE A 329 -38.00 -34.61 -7.05
N SER A 330 -37.85 -33.34 -7.56
CA SER A 330 -39.04 -32.49 -7.68
C SER A 330 -39.90 -32.89 -8.92
N PRO A 331 -41.24 -32.73 -8.86
CA PRO A 331 -42.12 -32.93 -10.03
C PRO A 331 -41.69 -32.05 -11.24
N SER A 332 -41.13 -30.87 -11.01
CA SER A 332 -40.58 -30.02 -12.05
C SER A 332 -39.35 -30.66 -12.70
N THR A 333 -38.52 -31.37 -11.98
CA THR A 333 -37.37 -32.11 -12.50
C THR A 333 -37.83 -33.24 -13.43
N VAL A 334 -38.85 -33.99 -13.01
CA VAL A 334 -39.47 -35.03 -13.88
C VAL A 334 -39.98 -34.44 -15.17
N SER A 335 -40.67 -33.31 -15.10
CA SER A 335 -41.20 -32.60 -16.30
C SER A 335 -40.05 -32.14 -17.23
N VAL A 336 -38.90 -31.72 -16.69
CA VAL A 336 -37.70 -31.35 -17.48
C VAL A 336 -37.10 -32.57 -18.17
N TYR A 337 -37.04 -33.71 -17.52
CA TYR A 337 -36.52 -34.94 -18.12
C TYR A 337 -37.41 -35.43 -19.26
N LEU A 338 -38.73 -35.39 -19.07
CA LEU A 338 -39.67 -35.81 -20.10
C LEU A 338 -39.71 -34.84 -21.31
N LYS A 339 -39.39 -33.57 -21.14
CA LYS A 339 -39.26 -32.60 -22.22
C LYS A 339 -37.99 -32.72 -23.03
N ARG A 340 -36.94 -33.33 -22.47
CA ARG A 340 -35.65 -33.55 -23.18
C ARG A 340 -35.71 -34.72 -24.18
N ASP A 341 -36.67 -35.56 -24.05
CA ASP A 341 -36.85 -36.77 -24.91
C ASP A 341 -37.79 -36.55 -26.08
N HIS A 342 -38.37 -35.34 -26.18
CA HIS A 342 -39.14 -34.94 -27.37
C HIS A 342 -38.42 -33.75 -28.00
N PRO A 343 -37.74 -33.90 -29.18
CA PRO A 343 -37.14 -32.83 -29.93
C PRO A 343 -38.16 -31.83 -30.48
#